data_f3b6513c9e5a11388d0e1e8330930ab1
#
_entry.id   f3b6513c9e5a11388d0e1e8330930ab1
#
_cell.length_a   1.000
_cell.length_b   1.000
_cell.length_c   1.000
_cell.angle_alpha   90.00
_cell.angle_beta   90.00
_cell.angle_gamma   90.00
#
_symmetry.space_group_name_H-M   'P 1'
#
loop_
_entity.id
_entity.type
_entity.pdbx_description
1 polymer ?
#
loop_
_entity_poly.entity_id
_entity_poly.type
_entity_poly.pdbx_seq_one_letter_code
_entity_poly.pdbx_strand_id
1 'polypeptide(L)'
;MPEELWAKIEPLLPPRPPHPLGCHNPRVPDRSAMEAILLVLRTGMQWHALKATGICHPSSAYRRFREWLTAGVFLEFWRLGLEAYDALVGIDWQWMSVDGAMTKAPLGGQKTGPNPTDRAKTGTKRSLLTDGRGV
;
A
#
# COMPACT_ATOMS: atom_id res chain seq x y z
N MET A 1 9.89 -11.31 -4.19
CA MET A 1 9.41 -10.32 -5.19
C MET A 1 10.23 -10.47 -6.47
N PRO A 2 9.60 -10.52 -7.68
CA PRO A 2 10.31 -10.60 -8.96
C PRO A 2 11.27 -9.42 -9.16
N GLU A 3 12.37 -9.66 -9.88
CA GLU A 3 13.40 -8.64 -10.13
C GLU A 3 12.86 -7.47 -10.96
N GLU A 4 12.10 -7.78 -11.99
CA GLU A 4 11.47 -6.77 -12.86
C GLU A 4 10.54 -5.82 -12.11
N LEU A 5 9.81 -6.34 -11.11
CA LEU A 5 8.95 -5.54 -10.25
C LEU A 5 9.78 -4.65 -9.32
N TRP A 6 10.86 -5.20 -8.75
CA TRP A 6 11.76 -4.45 -7.89
C TRP A 6 12.42 -3.29 -8.65
N ALA A 7 12.91 -3.53 -9.86
CA ALA A 7 13.51 -2.50 -10.70
C ALA A 7 12.58 -1.31 -11.00
N LYS A 8 11.27 -1.52 -10.98
CA LYS A 8 10.27 -0.44 -11.13
C LYS A 8 9.99 0.30 -9.82
N ILE A 9 10.10 -0.38 -8.68
CA ILE A 9 9.79 0.19 -7.36
C ILE A 9 10.99 0.94 -6.78
N GLU A 10 12.19 0.39 -6.91
CA GLU A 10 13.41 0.93 -6.30
C GLU A 10 13.67 2.41 -6.62
N PRO A 11 13.50 2.89 -7.87
CA PRO A 11 13.70 4.31 -8.20
C PRO A 11 12.69 5.26 -7.54
N LEU A 12 11.56 4.75 -7.08
CA LEU A 12 10.51 5.55 -6.42
C LEU A 12 10.79 5.78 -4.94
N LEU A 13 11.74 5.03 -4.36
CA LEU A 13 12.02 5.11 -2.94
C LEU A 13 12.75 6.41 -2.61
N PRO A 14 12.36 7.08 -1.50
CA PRO A 14 13.06 8.26 -1.07
C PRO A 14 14.49 7.93 -0.62
N PRO A 15 15.42 8.90 -0.71
CA PRO A 15 16.79 8.71 -0.24
C PRO A 15 16.78 8.36 1.26
N ARG A 16 17.72 7.51 1.66
CA ARG A 16 17.84 7.12 3.07
C ARG A 16 18.21 8.32 3.93
N PRO A 17 17.41 8.67 4.93
CA PRO A 17 17.79 9.71 5.86
C PRO A 17 19.07 9.32 6.62
N PRO A 18 20.03 10.23 6.80
CA PRO A 18 21.21 9.98 7.61
C PRO A 18 20.77 9.72 9.05
N HIS A 19 21.46 8.78 9.72
CA HIS A 19 21.14 8.55 11.11
C HIS A 19 21.82 9.60 12.01
N PRO A 20 21.10 10.17 12.99
CA PRO A 20 21.60 11.28 13.83
C PRO A 20 22.91 10.97 14.56
N LEU A 21 23.11 9.72 14.98
CA LEU A 21 24.26 9.33 15.80
C LEU A 21 25.35 8.57 15.01
N GLY A 22 25.16 8.28 13.74
CA GLY A 22 26.15 7.59 12.91
C GLY A 22 26.53 6.15 13.30
N CYS A 23 25.99 5.64 14.40
CA CYS A 23 26.37 4.33 14.96
C CYS A 23 25.16 3.49 15.35
N HIS A 24 24.79 2.50 14.60
CA HIS A 24 23.75 1.56 14.98
C HIS A 24 23.62 0.39 14.07
N ASN A 25 22.65 -0.47 14.45
CA ASN A 25 22.28 -1.62 13.66
C ASN A 25 21.93 -1.22 12.22
N PRO A 26 22.46 -1.92 11.23
CA PRO A 26 22.20 -1.63 9.84
C PRO A 26 20.70 -1.66 9.57
N ARG A 27 20.24 -0.72 8.77
CA ARG A 27 18.85 -0.64 8.34
C ARG A 27 18.50 -1.88 7.52
N VAL A 28 17.38 -2.50 7.78
CA VAL A 28 16.85 -3.61 6.98
C VAL A 28 16.85 -3.21 5.49
N PRO A 29 17.29 -4.08 4.57
CA PRO A 29 17.26 -3.80 3.14
C PRO A 29 15.87 -3.38 2.67
N ASP A 30 15.82 -2.36 1.81
CA ASP A 30 14.55 -1.81 1.36
C ASP A 30 13.72 -2.84 0.60
N ARG A 31 14.36 -3.72 -0.16
CA ARG A 31 13.72 -4.83 -0.87
C ARG A 31 13.01 -5.78 0.09
N SER A 32 13.66 -6.21 1.18
CA SER A 32 13.05 -7.08 2.18
C SER A 32 11.88 -6.38 2.90
N ALA A 33 12.02 -5.09 3.18
CA ALA A 33 10.92 -4.32 3.76
C ALA A 33 9.74 -4.21 2.79
N MET A 34 9.99 -3.97 1.49
CA MET A 34 8.94 -3.92 0.47
C MET A 34 8.25 -5.27 0.30
N GLU A 35 8.99 -6.37 0.26
CA GLU A 35 8.41 -7.72 0.23
C GLU A 35 7.46 -7.97 1.39
N ALA A 36 7.87 -7.62 2.61
CA ALA A 36 7.03 -7.75 3.79
C ALA A 36 5.77 -6.87 3.71
N ILE A 37 5.90 -5.64 3.23
CA ILE A 37 4.77 -4.72 3.04
C ILE A 37 3.79 -5.27 2.00
N LEU A 38 4.27 -5.67 0.82
CA LEU A 38 3.43 -6.22 -0.23
C LEU A 38 2.72 -7.51 0.21
N LEU A 39 3.39 -8.35 1.00
CA LEU A 39 2.76 -9.54 1.58
C LEU A 39 1.57 -9.15 2.48
N VAL A 40 1.75 -8.17 3.38
CA VAL A 40 0.66 -7.68 4.23
C VAL A 40 -0.48 -7.10 3.40
N LEU A 41 -0.17 -6.24 2.43
CA LEU A 41 -1.19 -5.58 1.60
C LEU A 41 -1.97 -6.59 0.74
N ARG A 42 -1.29 -7.62 0.23
CA ARG A 42 -1.88 -8.65 -0.63
C ARG A 42 -2.76 -9.64 0.14
N THR A 43 -2.34 -10.01 1.35
CA THR A 43 -3.02 -11.07 2.12
C THR A 43 -3.98 -10.52 3.18
N GLY A 44 -3.86 -9.23 3.53
CA GLY A 44 -4.61 -8.65 4.65
C GLY A 44 -4.17 -9.16 6.03
N MET A 45 -3.03 -9.86 6.13
CA MET A 45 -2.53 -10.38 7.39
C MET A 45 -2.17 -9.25 8.36
N GLN A 46 -2.20 -9.55 9.66
CA GLN A 46 -1.76 -8.59 10.67
C GLN A 46 -0.24 -8.35 10.56
N TRP A 47 0.21 -7.11 10.74
CA TRP A 47 1.64 -6.76 10.72
C TRP A 47 2.48 -7.65 11.64
N HIS A 48 1.96 -7.99 12.82
CA HIS A 48 2.67 -8.84 13.78
C HIS A 48 2.96 -10.24 13.24
N ALA A 49 2.11 -10.78 12.38
CA ALA A 49 2.27 -12.09 11.78
C ALA A 49 3.48 -12.20 10.85
N LEU A 50 4.03 -11.07 10.37
CA LEU A 50 5.29 -11.02 9.63
C LEU A 50 6.46 -11.68 10.40
N LYS A 51 6.41 -11.71 11.73
CA LYS A 51 7.45 -12.35 12.54
C LYS A 51 7.65 -13.83 12.16
N ALA A 52 6.57 -14.52 11.81
CA ALA A 52 6.61 -15.92 11.41
C ALA A 52 7.24 -16.17 10.03
N THR A 53 7.32 -15.13 9.18
CA THR A 53 7.83 -15.26 7.80
C THR A 53 9.35 -15.16 7.71
N GLY A 54 10.01 -14.60 8.70
CA GLY A 54 11.45 -14.34 8.68
C GLY A 54 11.94 -13.29 7.68
N ILE A 55 11.05 -12.69 6.88
CA ILE A 55 11.42 -11.72 5.82
C ILE A 55 11.95 -10.43 6.43
N CYS A 56 11.20 -9.87 7.38
CA CYS A 56 11.52 -8.60 8.01
C CYS A 56 10.81 -8.48 9.36
N HIS A 57 11.46 -7.79 10.32
CA HIS A 57 10.80 -7.53 11.60
C HIS A 57 9.58 -6.62 11.40
N PRO A 58 8.41 -6.93 12.02
CA PRO A 58 7.16 -6.19 11.83
C PRO A 58 7.28 -4.68 12.03
N SER A 59 7.98 -4.24 13.07
CA SER A 59 8.19 -2.81 13.35
C SER A 59 9.01 -2.11 12.27
N SER A 60 9.97 -2.82 11.66
CA SER A 60 10.77 -2.29 10.56
C SER A 60 9.94 -2.14 9.29
N ALA A 61 9.16 -3.16 8.93
CA ALA A 61 8.25 -3.12 7.81
C ALA A 61 7.20 -2.01 7.96
N TYR A 62 6.55 -1.91 9.12
CA TYR A 62 5.53 -0.90 9.37
C TYR A 62 6.09 0.53 9.34
N ARG A 63 7.27 0.77 9.91
CA ARG A 63 7.92 2.09 9.86
C ARG A 63 8.27 2.49 8.42
N ARG A 64 8.76 1.54 7.60
CA ARG A 64 8.99 1.77 6.17
C ARG A 64 7.70 2.05 5.41
N PHE A 65 6.67 1.27 5.67
CA PHE A 65 5.36 1.50 5.08
C PHE A 65 4.88 2.94 5.34
N ARG A 66 4.99 3.42 6.58
CA ARG A 66 4.61 4.79 6.94
C ARG A 66 5.48 5.84 6.25
N GLU A 67 6.78 5.63 6.21
CA GLU A 67 7.76 6.49 5.53
C GLU A 67 7.43 6.61 4.03
N TRP A 68 7.27 5.49 3.36
CA TRP A 68 7.00 5.44 1.93
C TRP A 68 5.59 5.88 1.55
N LEU A 69 4.62 5.66 2.42
CA LEU A 69 3.27 6.19 2.26
C LEU A 69 3.28 7.71 2.27
N THR A 70 3.99 8.31 3.23
CA THR A 70 4.13 9.78 3.32
C THR A 70 4.90 10.35 2.12
N ALA A 71 5.89 9.63 1.61
CA ALA A 71 6.64 10.01 0.41
C ALA A 71 5.87 9.79 -0.92
N GLY A 72 4.66 9.22 -0.89
CA GLY A 72 3.84 9.00 -2.09
C GLY A 72 4.26 7.81 -2.95
N VAL A 73 5.19 6.96 -2.50
CA VAL A 73 5.73 5.82 -3.27
C VAL A 73 4.63 4.92 -3.80
N PHE A 74 3.66 4.56 -2.97
CA PHE A 74 2.58 3.64 -3.37
C PHE A 74 1.61 4.27 -4.36
N LEU A 75 1.37 5.56 -4.27
CA LEU A 75 0.53 6.29 -5.23
C LEU A 75 1.22 6.32 -6.61
N GLU A 76 2.51 6.65 -6.63
CA GLU A 76 3.28 6.70 -7.87
C GLU A 76 3.44 5.30 -8.51
N PHE A 77 3.69 4.28 -7.70
CA PHE A 77 3.75 2.90 -8.18
C PHE A 77 2.41 2.45 -8.79
N TRP A 78 1.29 2.81 -8.17
CA TRP A 78 -0.04 2.52 -8.70
C TRP A 78 -0.30 3.27 -10.02
N ARG A 79 0.07 4.57 -10.10
CA ARG A 79 -0.04 5.37 -11.31
C ARG A 79 0.72 4.73 -12.48
N LEU A 80 1.98 4.37 -12.27
CA LEU A 80 2.80 3.68 -13.28
C LEU A 80 2.23 2.32 -13.68
N GLY A 81 1.61 1.60 -12.75
CA GLY A 81 0.92 0.34 -13.04
C GLY A 81 -0.27 0.53 -13.97
N LEU A 82 -1.10 1.54 -13.72
CA LEU A 82 -2.23 1.87 -14.58
C LEU A 82 -1.79 2.34 -15.96
N GLU A 83 -0.77 3.19 -16.06
CA GLU A 83 -0.23 3.63 -17.34
C GLU A 83 0.34 2.46 -18.17
N ALA A 84 1.06 1.55 -17.52
CA ALA A 84 1.57 0.36 -18.18
C ALA A 84 0.43 -0.57 -18.65
N TYR A 85 -0.63 -0.70 -17.85
CA TYR A 85 -1.81 -1.48 -18.24
C TYR A 85 -2.53 -0.83 -19.41
N ASP A 86 -2.75 0.48 -19.38
CA ASP A 86 -3.40 1.21 -20.47
C ASP A 86 -2.63 1.10 -21.78
N ALA A 87 -1.31 1.17 -21.72
CA ALA A 87 -0.44 1.02 -22.88
C ALA A 87 -0.44 -0.40 -23.48
N LEU A 88 -0.57 -1.45 -22.66
CA LEU A 88 -0.48 -2.84 -23.09
C LEU A 88 -1.83 -3.46 -23.46
N VAL A 89 -2.87 -3.14 -22.73
CA VAL A 89 -4.20 -3.77 -22.82
C VAL A 89 -5.27 -2.76 -23.21
N GLY A 90 -5.12 -1.52 -22.79
CA GLY A 90 -6.07 -0.43 -22.90
C GLY A 90 -7.14 -0.47 -21.81
N ILE A 91 -7.34 0.66 -21.13
CA ILE A 91 -8.47 0.86 -20.21
C ILE A 91 -9.70 1.20 -21.06
N ASP A 92 -10.84 0.59 -20.80
CA ASP A 92 -12.10 0.91 -21.48
C ASP A 92 -12.72 2.19 -20.90
N TRP A 93 -12.21 3.33 -21.36
CA TRP A 93 -12.71 4.66 -20.94
C TRP A 93 -14.16 4.94 -21.33
N GLN A 94 -14.75 4.14 -22.24
CA GLN A 94 -16.15 4.32 -22.65
C GLN A 94 -17.12 3.65 -21.67
N TRP A 95 -16.64 2.70 -20.89
CA TRP A 95 -17.44 1.92 -19.94
C TRP A 95 -16.80 1.97 -18.55
N MET A 96 -17.24 2.91 -17.74
CA MET A 96 -16.73 3.08 -16.39
C MET A 96 -17.82 2.84 -15.37
N SER A 97 -17.51 2.10 -14.33
CA SER A 97 -18.38 1.85 -13.18
C SER A 97 -17.81 2.47 -11.92
N VAL A 98 -18.67 3.14 -11.15
CA VAL A 98 -18.30 3.68 -9.82
C VAL A 98 -19.07 2.92 -8.75
N ASP A 99 -18.34 2.26 -7.87
CA ASP A 99 -18.92 1.61 -6.69
C ASP A 99 -18.48 2.29 -5.39
N GLY A 100 -19.40 2.37 -4.44
CA GLY A 100 -19.17 2.96 -3.12
C GLY A 100 -19.26 1.90 -2.03
N ALA A 101 -18.12 1.42 -1.55
CA ALA A 101 -18.07 0.47 -0.44
C ALA A 101 -17.82 1.16 0.90
N MET A 102 -18.49 0.66 1.96
CA MET A 102 -18.27 1.11 3.33
C MET A 102 -17.52 0.02 4.10
N THR A 103 -16.28 0.32 4.48
CA THR A 103 -15.47 -0.58 5.31
C THR A 103 -15.66 -0.21 6.78
N LYS A 104 -16.02 -1.20 7.62
CA LYS A 104 -16.18 -1.01 9.07
C LYS A 104 -14.85 -0.65 9.72
N ALA A 105 -14.85 0.32 10.61
CA ALA A 105 -13.71 0.74 11.39
C ALA A 105 -14.07 0.87 12.88
N PRO A 106 -14.25 -0.25 13.58
CA PRO A 106 -14.75 -0.26 14.97
C PRO A 106 -13.81 0.45 15.95
N LEU A 107 -12.52 0.53 15.63
CA LEU A 107 -11.51 1.22 16.44
C LEU A 107 -11.28 2.68 16.01
N GLY A 108 -12.10 3.19 15.08
CA GLY A 108 -11.90 4.53 14.52
C GLY A 108 -10.69 4.62 13.58
N GLY A 109 -10.19 5.84 13.39
CA GLY A 109 -9.03 6.12 12.54
C GLY A 109 -9.21 7.43 11.76
N GLN A 110 -8.15 7.85 11.08
CA GLN A 110 -8.24 8.99 10.17
C GLN A 110 -9.23 8.68 9.03
N LYS A 111 -10.04 9.66 8.65
CA LYS A 111 -11.04 9.54 7.58
C LYS A 111 -12.16 8.51 7.87
N THR A 112 -12.41 8.21 9.15
CA THR A 112 -13.60 7.44 9.55
C THR A 112 -14.72 8.36 9.99
N GLY A 113 -15.96 7.96 9.74
CA GLY A 113 -17.15 8.68 10.13
C GLY A 113 -18.34 7.76 10.38
N PRO A 114 -19.48 8.29 10.85
CA PRO A 114 -20.68 7.49 11.05
C PRO A 114 -21.15 6.89 9.72
N ASN A 115 -21.63 5.65 9.80
CA ASN A 115 -22.21 4.99 8.64
C ASN A 115 -23.67 5.48 8.49
N PRO A 116 -24.04 6.08 7.35
CA PRO A 116 -25.40 6.59 7.15
C PRO A 116 -26.48 5.50 7.09
N THR A 117 -26.10 4.27 6.71
CA THR A 117 -27.03 3.12 6.61
C THR A 117 -27.04 2.25 7.87
N ASP A 118 -26.01 2.32 8.70
CA ASP A 118 -25.90 1.58 9.95
C ASP A 118 -25.39 2.52 11.05
N ARG A 119 -26.30 3.22 11.68
CA ARG A 119 -26.04 4.31 12.64
C ARG A 119 -25.22 3.89 13.87
N ALA A 120 -25.14 2.60 14.16
CA ALA A 120 -24.38 2.08 15.29
C ALA A 120 -22.89 1.83 14.95
N LYS A 121 -22.48 2.05 13.71
CA LYS A 121 -21.12 1.70 13.27
C LYS A 121 -20.41 2.88 12.64
N THR A 122 -19.11 2.95 12.89
CA THR A 122 -18.21 3.85 12.18
C THR A 122 -17.49 3.11 11.05
N GLY A 123 -17.18 3.82 9.99
CA GLY A 123 -16.50 3.23 8.85
C GLY A 123 -15.82 4.27 7.95
N THR A 124 -15.13 3.78 6.95
CA THR A 124 -14.54 4.57 5.88
C THR A 124 -15.29 4.28 4.58
N LYS A 125 -15.82 5.31 3.95
CA LYS A 125 -16.40 5.20 2.60
C LYS A 125 -15.25 5.21 1.58
N ARG A 126 -15.26 4.24 0.69
CA ARG A 126 -14.37 4.17 -0.47
C ARG A 126 -15.23 4.24 -1.72
N SER A 127 -14.83 5.10 -2.66
CA SER A 127 -15.36 5.07 -4.01
C SER A 127 -14.29 4.46 -4.90
N LEU A 128 -14.67 3.45 -5.64
CA LEU A 128 -13.80 2.74 -6.58
C LEU A 128 -14.36 2.98 -7.97
N LEU A 129 -13.51 3.47 -8.85
CA LEU A 129 -13.80 3.60 -10.27
C LEU A 129 -13.10 2.46 -11.00
N THR A 130 -13.83 1.71 -11.80
CA THR A 130 -13.28 0.61 -12.59
C THR A 130 -13.84 0.63 -14.00
N ASP A 131 -13.08 0.11 -14.95
CA ASP A 131 -13.58 -0.22 -16.29
C ASP A 131 -14.41 -1.51 -16.29
N GLY A 132 -14.89 -1.93 -17.48
CA GLY A 132 -15.66 -3.16 -17.64
C GLY A 132 -14.88 -4.45 -17.34
N ARG A 133 -13.55 -4.38 -17.15
CA ARG A 133 -12.67 -5.49 -16.80
C ARG A 133 -12.25 -5.49 -15.34
N GLY A 134 -12.64 -4.45 -14.57
CA GLY A 134 -12.35 -4.33 -13.16
C GLY A 134 -11.00 -3.66 -12.84
N VAL A 135 -10.45 -2.88 -13.76
CA VAL A 135 -9.19 -2.12 -13.59
C VAL A 135 -9.43 -0.66 -13.31
#